data_fbd8ae6d6647c59fcbdfc2809b41b478
#
_entry.id   fbd8ae6d6647c59fcbdfc2809b41b478
#
_cell.length_a   1.000
_cell.length_b   1.000
_cell.length_c   1.000
_cell.angle_alpha   90.00
_cell.angle_beta   90.00
_cell.angle_gamma   90.00
#
_symmetry.space_group_name_H-M   'P 1'
#
loop_
_entity.id
_entity.type
_entity.pdbx_description
1 polymer ?
#
loop_
_entity_poly.entity_id
_entity_poly.type
_entity_poly.pdbx_seq_one_letter_code
_entity_poly.pdbx_strand_id
1 'polypeptide(L)'
;MIPYFARIMDAETGSEAGYQFDGPVDLMSRTGDEIVNVFFDQVDREVLRDHADWELNGVVNNRERHVVTAIGSLIAKKNDPPIPFLLMISDHNSR
;
A
#
# COMPACT_ATOMS: atom_id res chain seq x y z
N MET A 1 0.35 19.44 1.29
CA MET A 1 0.03 18.01 1.19
C MET A 1 -1.43 17.80 0.83
N ILE A 2 -1.71 16.78 0.05
CA ILE A 2 -3.07 16.45 -0.36
C ILE A 2 -3.41 15.03 0.09
N PRO A 3 -4.70 14.68 0.21
CA PRO A 3 -5.09 13.33 0.59
C PRO A 3 -4.93 12.34 -0.57
N TYR A 4 -4.52 11.14 -0.21
CA TYR A 4 -4.45 9.99 -1.10
C TYR A 4 -5.26 8.86 -0.49
N PHE A 5 -5.68 7.92 -1.31
CA PHE A 5 -6.55 6.82 -0.90
C PHE A 5 -5.89 5.50 -1.22
N ALA A 6 -5.97 4.57 -0.29
CA ALA A 6 -5.38 3.25 -0.45
C ALA A 6 -6.35 2.16 -0.04
N ARG A 7 -6.28 1.03 -0.72
CA ARG A 7 -6.94 -0.19 -0.32
C ARG A 7 -5.91 -1.30 -0.27
N ILE A 8 -5.91 -2.02 0.83
CA ILE A 8 -5.03 -3.18 0.98
C ILE A 8 -5.90 -4.40 1.25
N MET A 9 -5.58 -5.50 0.58
CA MET A 9 -6.33 -6.74 0.68
C MET A 9 -5.39 -7.88 1.06
N ASP A 10 -5.81 -8.68 2.04
CA ASP A 10 -5.16 -9.94 2.35
C ASP A 10 -5.52 -10.92 1.23
N ALA A 11 -4.51 -11.34 0.45
CA ALA A 11 -4.75 -12.16 -0.73
C ALA A 11 -5.18 -13.60 -0.40
N GLU A 12 -4.96 -14.06 0.83
CA GLU A 12 -5.41 -15.39 1.25
C GLU A 12 -6.87 -15.42 1.66
N THR A 13 -7.31 -14.40 2.40
CA THR A 13 -8.68 -14.36 2.95
C THR A 13 -9.62 -13.48 2.16
N GLY A 14 -9.08 -12.56 1.35
CA GLY A 14 -9.88 -11.57 0.66
C GLY A 14 -10.32 -10.40 1.54
N SER A 15 -9.91 -10.38 2.81
CA SER A 15 -10.21 -9.25 3.71
C SER A 15 -9.54 -7.98 3.19
N GLU A 16 -10.29 -6.88 3.23
CA GLU A 16 -9.88 -5.63 2.62
C GLU A 16 -10.09 -4.49 3.60
N ALA A 17 -9.16 -3.52 3.58
CA ALA A 17 -9.25 -2.31 4.39
C ALA A 17 -8.88 -1.09 3.55
N GLY A 18 -9.56 0.02 3.80
CA GLY A 18 -9.29 1.28 3.14
C GLY A 18 -8.63 2.27 4.09
N TYR A 19 -7.71 3.06 3.56
CA TYR A 19 -7.00 4.08 4.32
C TYR A 19 -6.95 5.39 3.53
N GLN A 20 -6.91 6.50 4.26
CA GLN A 20 -6.59 7.79 3.69
C GLN A 20 -5.30 8.27 4.33
N PHE A 21 -4.39 8.81 3.52
CA PHE A 21 -3.13 9.33 4.02
C PHE A 21 -2.77 10.61 3.27
N ASP A 22 -1.95 11.45 3.88
CA ASP A 22 -1.51 12.69 3.26
C ASP A 22 -0.12 12.52 2.66
N GLY A 23 0.08 13.12 1.50
CA GLY A 23 1.36 13.08 0.83
C GLY A 23 1.60 14.32 -0.03
N PRO A 24 2.79 14.47 -0.62
CA PRO A 24 3.09 15.61 -1.46
C PRO A 24 2.22 15.62 -2.72
N VAL A 25 1.95 16.81 -3.25
CA VAL A 25 1.06 16.98 -4.40
C VAL A 25 1.55 16.25 -5.65
N ASP A 26 2.85 15.98 -5.75
CA ASP A 26 3.46 15.30 -6.88
C ASP A 26 3.68 13.80 -6.65
N LEU A 27 3.07 13.24 -5.60
CA LEU A 27 3.33 11.84 -5.22
C LEU A 27 3.08 10.88 -6.39
N MET A 28 1.99 11.05 -7.12
CA MET A 28 1.63 10.13 -8.19
C MET A 28 2.54 10.21 -9.41
N SER A 29 3.43 11.21 -9.48
CA SER A 29 4.44 11.30 -10.53
C SER A 29 5.77 10.63 -10.15
N ARG A 30 5.89 10.16 -8.92
CA ARG A 30 7.08 9.47 -8.43
C ARG A 30 7.06 8.00 -8.83
N THR A 31 8.14 7.29 -8.49
CA THR A 31 8.19 5.84 -8.75
C THR A 31 7.17 5.11 -7.89
N GLY A 32 6.73 3.94 -8.34
CA GLY A 32 5.79 3.13 -7.57
C GLY A 32 6.34 2.76 -6.19
N ASP A 33 7.63 2.46 -6.10
CA ASP A 33 8.27 2.13 -4.83
C ASP A 33 8.21 3.29 -3.85
N GLU A 34 8.46 4.51 -4.30
CA GLU A 34 8.38 5.70 -3.45
C GLU A 34 6.96 5.93 -2.95
N ILE A 35 5.97 5.75 -3.83
CA ILE A 35 4.56 5.93 -3.47
C ILE A 35 4.16 4.94 -2.38
N VAL A 36 4.55 3.68 -2.53
CA VAL A 36 4.24 2.63 -1.54
C VAL A 36 4.96 2.92 -0.22
N ASN A 37 6.20 3.40 -0.28
CA ASN A 37 6.93 3.77 0.94
C ASN A 37 6.23 4.88 1.71
N VAL A 38 5.72 5.90 1.03
CA VAL A 38 4.99 6.99 1.68
C VAL A 38 3.73 6.44 2.37
N PHE A 39 3.01 5.54 1.70
CA PHE A 39 1.83 4.91 2.28
C PHE A 39 2.18 4.18 3.58
N PHE A 40 3.17 3.30 3.55
CA PHE A 40 3.52 2.52 4.74
C PHE A 40 4.09 3.39 5.87
N ASP A 41 4.82 4.45 5.55
CA ASP A 41 5.31 5.38 6.56
C ASP A 41 4.17 6.07 7.32
N GLN A 42 3.06 6.33 6.64
CA GLN A 42 1.90 6.99 7.25
C GLN A 42 1.00 6.04 8.03
N VAL A 43 0.86 4.81 7.58
CA VAL A 43 -0.14 3.88 8.12
C VAL A 43 0.45 2.58 8.67
N ASP A 44 1.74 2.53 8.89
CA ASP A 44 2.42 1.32 9.34
C ASP A 44 1.83 0.77 10.64
N ARG A 45 1.41 1.64 11.55
CA ARG A 45 0.82 1.20 12.82
C ARG A 45 -0.47 0.45 12.64
N GLU A 46 -1.26 0.81 11.63
CA GLU A 46 -2.53 0.14 11.37
C GLU A 46 -2.34 -1.10 10.51
N VAL A 47 -1.44 -1.04 9.53
CA VAL A 47 -1.24 -2.14 8.58
C VAL A 47 -0.28 -3.18 9.15
N LEU A 48 0.79 -2.75 9.82
CA LEU A 48 1.85 -3.63 10.30
C LEU A 48 1.74 -4.00 11.77
N ARG A 49 0.65 -3.66 12.44
CA ARG A 49 0.53 -3.76 13.91
C ARG A 49 1.05 -5.07 14.52
N ASP A 50 0.83 -6.20 13.88
CA ASP A 50 1.27 -7.51 14.33
C ASP A 50 2.37 -8.10 13.46
N HIS A 51 2.97 -7.28 12.61
CA HIS A 51 3.97 -7.72 11.65
C HIS A 51 5.27 -6.94 11.85
N ALA A 52 6.38 -7.55 11.47
CA ALA A 52 7.69 -6.92 11.64
C ALA A 52 8.01 -5.97 10.50
N ASP A 53 7.59 -6.28 9.28
CA ASP A 53 8.00 -5.54 8.09
C ASP A 53 7.09 -5.88 6.91
N TRP A 54 7.43 -5.34 5.76
CA TRP A 54 6.73 -5.59 4.51
C TRP A 54 7.74 -5.71 3.38
N GLU A 55 7.34 -6.39 2.32
CA GLU A 55 8.19 -6.64 1.15
C GLU A 55 7.36 -6.51 -0.11
N LEU A 56 7.90 -5.84 -1.12
CA LEU A 56 7.25 -5.71 -2.43
C LEU A 56 7.78 -6.76 -3.39
N ASN A 57 6.86 -7.42 -4.10
CA ASN A 57 7.17 -8.38 -5.15
C ASN A 57 6.91 -7.80 -6.54
N GLY A 58 6.04 -6.82 -6.65
CA GLY A 58 5.78 -6.16 -7.92
C GLY A 58 4.98 -4.88 -7.72
N VAL A 59 5.24 -3.90 -8.57
CA VAL A 59 4.54 -2.62 -8.55
C VAL A 59 4.23 -2.22 -10.00
N VAL A 60 2.99 -1.82 -10.25
CA VAL A 60 2.56 -1.27 -11.53
C VAL A 60 2.06 0.14 -11.28
N ASN A 61 2.69 1.11 -11.93
CA ASN A 61 2.31 2.52 -11.82
C ASN A 61 1.57 2.94 -13.10
N ASN A 62 0.25 3.07 -13.00
CA ASN A 62 -0.56 3.58 -14.11
C ASN A 62 -0.69 5.08 -13.98
N ARG A 63 0.23 5.82 -14.59
CA ARG A 63 0.30 7.27 -14.47
C ARG A 63 -0.87 7.99 -15.11
N GLU A 64 -1.45 7.45 -16.17
CA GLU A 64 -2.60 8.06 -16.82
C GLU A 64 -3.83 8.08 -15.92
N ARG A 65 -4.00 7.02 -15.14
CA ARG A 65 -5.16 6.86 -14.26
C ARG A 65 -4.87 7.31 -12.84
N HIS A 66 -3.62 7.68 -12.54
CA HIS A 66 -3.18 8.02 -11.18
C HIS A 66 -3.47 6.91 -10.18
N VAL A 67 -3.12 5.68 -10.56
CA VAL A 67 -3.31 4.49 -9.72
C VAL A 67 -2.01 3.70 -9.68
N VAL A 68 -1.60 3.32 -8.49
CA VAL A 68 -0.49 2.40 -8.28
C VAL A 68 -1.05 1.11 -7.70
N THR A 69 -0.68 -0.01 -8.30
CA THR A 69 -1.04 -1.34 -7.80
C THR A 69 0.23 -2.06 -7.41
N ALA A 70 0.26 -2.60 -6.21
CA ALA A 70 1.42 -3.31 -5.69
C ALA A 70 1.02 -4.66 -5.12
N ILE A 71 1.87 -5.65 -5.29
CA ILE A 71 1.74 -6.94 -4.64
C ILE A 71 2.98 -7.21 -3.81
N GLY A 72 2.80 -7.82 -2.65
CA GLY A 72 3.88 -8.09 -1.75
C GLY A 72 3.44 -8.96 -0.60
N SER A 73 4.22 -8.93 0.48
CA SER A 73 3.95 -9.74 1.67
C SER A 73 4.20 -8.92 2.92
N LEU A 74 3.36 -9.14 3.94
CA LEU A 74 3.59 -8.66 5.28
C LEU A 74 4.38 -9.73 6.03
N ILE A 75 5.51 -9.35 6.61
CA ILE A 75 6.42 -10.29 7.25
C ILE A 75 6.12 -10.33 8.73
N ALA A 76 5.80 -11.52 9.23
CA ALA A 76 5.44 -11.71 10.63
C ALA A 76 6.64 -11.53 11.56
N LYS A 77 6.35 -11.17 12.80
CA LYS A 77 7.37 -11.00 13.85
C LYS A 77 7.95 -12.32 14.37
N LYS A 78 7.29 -13.41 14.08
CA LYS A 78 7.71 -14.75 14.48
C LYS A 78 7.82 -15.64 13.24
N ASN A 79 8.02 -16.91 13.42
CA ASN A 79 8.21 -17.86 12.31
C ASN A 79 6.92 -18.16 11.52
N ASP A 80 5.95 -17.27 11.58
CA ASP A 80 4.74 -17.42 10.78
C ASP A 80 5.02 -17.11 9.31
N PRO A 81 4.32 -17.75 8.38
CA PRO A 81 4.52 -17.48 6.96
C PRO A 81 4.10 -16.05 6.61
N PRO A 82 4.76 -15.42 5.62
CA PRO A 82 4.36 -14.10 5.15
C PRO A 82 2.92 -14.09 4.65
N ILE A 83 2.23 -12.98 4.85
CA ILE A 83 0.86 -12.81 4.39
C ILE A 83 0.87 -12.01 3.09
N PRO A 84 0.49 -12.61 1.95
CA PRO A 84 0.46 -11.89 0.70
C PRO A 84 -0.63 -10.82 0.69
N PHE A 85 -0.31 -9.66 0.12
CA PHE A 85 -1.27 -8.56 0.02
C PHE A 85 -1.33 -7.99 -1.38
N LEU A 86 -2.46 -7.36 -1.68
CA LEU A 86 -2.66 -6.53 -2.86
C LEU A 86 -2.97 -5.12 -2.37
N LEU A 87 -2.25 -4.14 -2.90
CA LEU A 87 -2.38 -2.74 -2.49
C LEU A 87 -2.69 -1.88 -3.70
N MET A 88 -3.66 -0.97 -3.57
CA MET A 88 -3.97 0.03 -4.58
C MET A 88 -3.94 1.41 -3.95
N ILE A 89 -3.23 2.36 -4.58
CA ILE A 89 -3.13 3.74 -4.13
C ILE A 89 -3.53 4.67 -5.26
N SER A 90 -4.33 5.68 -4.94
CA SER A 90 -4.72 6.69 -5.92
C SER A 90 -4.88 8.06 -5.26
N ASP A 91 -4.95 9.10 -6.08
CA ASP A 91 -5.20 10.46 -5.63
C ASP A 91 -6.71 10.82 -5.65
N HIS A 92 -7.54 9.84 -5.93
CA HIS A 92 -9.00 10.01 -5.93
C HIS A 92 -9.66 8.78 -5.33
N ASN A 93 -10.79 9.00 -4.66
CA ASN A 93 -11.53 7.93 -4.04
C ASN A 93 -12.41 7.25 -5.09
N SER A 94 -11.86 6.26 -5.77
CA SER A 94 -12.59 5.50 -6.78
C SER A 94 -13.31 4.30 -6.14
N ARG A 95 -14.40 3.94 -6.72
CA ARG A 95 -15.18 2.78 -6.29
C ARG A 95 -15.35 1.82 -7.42
#